data_868caa3d7262f7cac72e499896d9d0f1
#
_entry.id   868caa3d7262f7cac72e499896d9d0f1
#
_cell.length_a   1.000
_cell.length_b   1.000
_cell.length_c   1.000
_cell.angle_alpha   90.00
_cell.angle_beta   90.00
_cell.angle_gamma   90.00
#
_symmetry.space_group_name_H-M   'P 1'
#
loop_
_entity.id
_entity.type
_entity.pdbx_description
1 polymer ?
#
loop_
_entity_poly.entity_id
_entity_poly.type
_entity_poly.pdbx_seq_one_letter_code
_entity_poly.pdbx_strand_id
1 'polypeptide(L)'
;MPGVRPLRTPLLVLTVLSAVLLSGCQSGTETDAAAPTTTTAAAPSTAEVPTAVVSVDPPLGSTEVDPVTPLRVNAGHGTLTSVTVTAADGTPLAGALDPTGVTWTAAADLAYATEYSVSATTTDAAGRTGTTSGTVGTVSPRTLTMPTVFPNADTGVVGVGQPIAITFDEDVTDRAAVERRLSVVTTPAVAGSWSWLSDRSVHYRPAEFWPAYTHVAVDVDTYGLDVGDGVHGEASKHVEFDIGPKRVGVVDADELVLRLYVDDALVREMPTSLGKDSSPTPSGTYVVMQQSREYTMDSSTYGVPIDQPGGYRTPVQYASRLSNSGIFVHGAPWSVGDQGRRNVSHGCLNVSVANAGWFYENFGRGDVVQVSNAGGQLDATDGFGDWNVSWEEWVAGSALPPPAA
;
A
#
# COMPACT_ATOMS: atom_id res chain seq x y z
N MET A 1 5.14 -47.67 -17.90
CA MET A 1 4.84 -48.11 -19.28
C MET A 1 4.04 -47.02 -19.97
N PRO A 2 4.17 -46.77 -21.26
CA PRO A 2 5.17 -45.89 -21.88
C PRO A 2 4.54 -44.55 -22.27
N GLY A 3 5.14 -43.42 -22.35
CA GLY A 3 6.31 -43.08 -23.14
C GLY A 3 5.96 -42.57 -24.53
N VAL A 4 5.81 -41.24 -24.71
CA VAL A 4 5.99 -40.64 -26.05
C VAL A 4 6.61 -39.25 -25.90
N ARG A 5 7.76 -39.09 -26.50
CA ARG A 5 8.51 -37.86 -26.81
C ARG A 5 8.48 -37.66 -28.34
N PRO A 6 9.10 -36.63 -28.87
CA PRO A 6 8.60 -35.31 -29.29
C PRO A 6 8.72 -35.11 -30.82
N LEU A 7 8.11 -34.09 -31.39
CA LEU A 7 8.39 -33.66 -32.77
C LEU A 7 9.00 -32.26 -32.78
N ARG A 8 10.18 -32.20 -33.37
CA ARG A 8 10.92 -31.00 -33.77
C ARG A 8 10.37 -30.52 -35.11
N THR A 9 10.27 -29.24 -35.31
CA THR A 9 10.04 -28.62 -36.63
C THR A 9 11.16 -27.64 -36.95
N PRO A 10 11.63 -27.62 -38.20
CA PRO A 10 12.82 -26.85 -38.57
C PRO A 10 12.52 -25.45 -39.10
N LEU A 11 13.51 -24.62 -38.89
CA LEU A 11 13.72 -23.29 -39.38
C LEU A 11 13.78 -23.25 -40.91
N LEU A 12 13.07 -22.30 -41.52
CA LEU A 12 13.25 -21.96 -42.96
C LEU A 12 13.76 -20.53 -43.05
N VAL A 13 15.02 -20.44 -43.52
CA VAL A 13 15.69 -19.20 -43.88
C VAL A 13 15.40 -18.94 -45.37
N LEU A 14 14.91 -17.75 -45.70
CA LEU A 14 14.76 -17.31 -47.09
C LEU A 14 15.58 -16.04 -47.31
N THR A 15 16.71 -16.22 -47.96
CA THR A 15 17.56 -15.17 -48.53
C THR A 15 17.03 -14.79 -49.91
N VAL A 16 16.84 -13.51 -50.18
CA VAL A 16 16.65 -12.98 -51.55
C VAL A 16 17.73 -11.98 -51.87
N LEU A 17 18.35 -12.28 -52.98
CA LEU A 17 19.57 -11.70 -53.56
C LEU A 17 19.23 -10.46 -54.39
N SER A 18 20.09 -9.46 -54.27
CA SER A 18 20.05 -8.21 -55.04
C SER A 18 20.50 -8.41 -56.46
N ALA A 19 19.92 -7.70 -57.41
CA ALA A 19 20.43 -7.54 -58.77
C ALA A 19 20.68 -6.05 -59.05
N VAL A 20 21.95 -5.76 -59.32
CA VAL A 20 22.47 -4.49 -59.85
C VAL A 20 22.43 -4.57 -61.36
N LEU A 21 21.92 -3.56 -62.03
CA LEU A 21 22.16 -3.34 -63.47
C LEU A 21 22.75 -1.94 -63.72
N LEU A 22 23.98 -1.93 -64.14
CA LEU A 22 24.66 -0.82 -64.76
C LEU A 22 24.39 -0.86 -66.24
N SER A 23 24.14 0.30 -66.84
CA SER A 23 24.48 0.66 -68.26
C SER A 23 24.18 2.16 -68.43
N GLY A 24 24.92 2.99 -69.03
CA GLY A 24 26.04 2.98 -69.89
C GLY A 24 26.16 4.40 -70.46
N CYS A 25 27.35 4.92 -70.52
CA CYS A 25 27.68 6.24 -71.09
C CYS A 25 27.38 6.32 -72.59
N GLN A 26 26.97 7.49 -73.07
CA GLN A 26 27.32 7.94 -74.39
C GLN A 26 27.56 9.44 -74.44
N SER A 27 28.75 9.81 -74.85
CA SER A 27 29.29 11.14 -75.15
C SER A 27 28.77 11.65 -76.47
N GLY A 28 28.39 12.92 -76.57
CA GLY A 28 28.16 13.65 -77.77
C GLY A 28 28.47 15.12 -77.51
N THR A 29 29.60 15.55 -78.06
CA THR A 29 30.04 16.94 -78.18
C THR A 29 29.36 17.58 -79.38
N GLU A 30 28.72 18.76 -79.15
CA GLU A 30 28.65 19.78 -80.18
C GLU A 30 28.49 21.18 -79.50
N THR A 31 29.23 22.07 -80.09
CA THR A 31 29.53 23.46 -79.75
C THR A 31 28.45 24.43 -80.18
N ASP A 32 28.42 25.51 -79.41
CA ASP A 32 28.18 26.91 -79.80
C ASP A 32 26.75 27.47 -79.66
N ALA A 33 26.69 28.53 -78.93
CA ALA A 33 26.07 29.83 -79.07
C ALA A 33 25.64 30.46 -77.81
N ALA A 34 26.29 31.52 -77.35
CA ALA A 34 25.92 32.31 -76.17
C ALA A 34 24.65 33.14 -76.45
N ALA A 35 23.67 33.03 -75.56
CA ALA A 35 22.57 33.98 -75.44
C ALA A 35 22.52 34.55 -73.98
N PRO A 36 22.16 35.79 -73.75
CA PRO A 36 22.36 36.47 -72.49
C PRO A 36 21.46 35.90 -71.42
N THR A 37 22.05 35.44 -70.28
CA THR A 37 21.38 35.02 -69.08
C THR A 37 20.69 36.20 -68.39
N THR A 38 19.37 36.33 -68.54
CA THR A 38 18.56 37.10 -67.66
C THR A 38 18.45 36.32 -66.33
N THR A 39 19.23 36.76 -65.35
CA THR A 39 19.08 36.25 -63.95
C THR A 39 17.73 36.72 -63.42
N THR A 40 16.70 35.88 -63.54
CA THR A 40 15.46 36.05 -62.78
C THR A 40 15.78 35.77 -61.31
N ALA A 41 15.86 36.86 -60.53
CA ALA A 41 15.95 36.72 -59.09
C ALA A 41 14.70 35.93 -58.61
N ALA A 42 14.94 34.74 -58.07
CA ALA A 42 13.90 33.98 -57.40
C ALA A 42 13.33 34.84 -56.26
N ALA A 43 12.04 35.13 -56.32
CA ALA A 43 11.35 35.79 -55.22
C ALA A 43 11.59 34.97 -53.93
N PRO A 44 11.82 35.61 -52.77
CA PRO A 44 11.95 34.91 -51.52
C PRO A 44 10.70 34.08 -51.30
N SER A 45 10.84 32.76 -51.20
CA SER A 45 9.81 31.85 -50.79
C SER A 45 9.46 32.24 -49.33
N THR A 46 8.35 32.93 -49.15
CA THR A 46 7.80 33.14 -47.82
C THR A 46 7.46 31.77 -47.27
N ALA A 47 8.25 31.29 -46.33
CA ALA A 47 7.95 30.04 -45.60
C ALA A 47 6.56 30.21 -44.97
N GLU A 48 5.66 29.32 -45.31
CA GLU A 48 4.29 29.34 -44.77
C GLU A 48 4.36 29.12 -43.27
N VAL A 49 3.80 30.06 -42.48
CA VAL A 49 3.77 29.93 -41.03
C VAL A 49 2.84 28.77 -40.68
N PRO A 50 3.32 27.74 -39.96
CA PRO A 50 2.48 26.59 -39.57
C PRO A 50 1.30 27.05 -38.76
N THR A 51 0.11 26.45 -38.99
CA THR A 51 -1.08 26.69 -38.20
C THR A 51 -0.94 26.01 -36.86
N ALA A 52 -1.36 26.67 -35.77
CA ALA A 52 -1.39 26.06 -34.45
C ALA A 52 -2.35 24.87 -34.39
N VAL A 53 -1.93 23.80 -33.73
CA VAL A 53 -2.71 22.59 -33.51
C VAL A 53 -2.82 22.28 -32.02
N VAL A 54 -3.94 21.68 -31.59
CA VAL A 54 -4.14 21.21 -30.21
C VAL A 54 -4.00 19.69 -30.18
N SER A 55 -3.25 19.17 -29.24
CA SER A 55 -3.28 17.77 -28.82
C SER A 55 -3.68 17.67 -27.36
N VAL A 56 -4.49 16.67 -27.05
CA VAL A 56 -4.93 16.36 -25.68
C VAL A 56 -4.41 14.98 -25.31
N ASP A 57 -3.91 14.85 -24.11
CA ASP A 57 -3.42 13.61 -23.54
C ASP A 57 -4.07 13.39 -22.17
N PRO A 58 -4.87 12.34 -22.02
CA PRO A 58 -5.31 11.30 -22.98
C PRO A 58 -6.07 11.90 -24.20
N PRO A 59 -6.06 11.21 -25.37
CA PRO A 59 -6.69 11.72 -26.58
C PRO A 59 -8.20 11.99 -26.42
N LEU A 60 -8.69 13.00 -27.12
CA LEU A 60 -10.15 13.26 -27.18
C LEU A 60 -10.88 12.04 -27.74
N GLY A 61 -12.01 11.70 -27.13
CA GLY A 61 -12.80 10.49 -27.43
C GLY A 61 -12.39 9.24 -26.63
N SER A 62 -11.37 9.32 -25.76
CA SER A 62 -11.07 8.25 -24.80
C SER A 62 -12.21 8.08 -23.78
N THR A 63 -12.54 6.82 -23.40
CA THR A 63 -13.67 6.51 -22.51
C THR A 63 -13.30 5.72 -21.25
N GLU A 64 -12.09 5.16 -21.18
CA GLU A 64 -11.63 4.29 -20.09
C GLU A 64 -10.30 4.82 -19.53
N VAL A 65 -10.23 6.13 -19.31
CA VAL A 65 -9.01 6.78 -18.80
C VAL A 65 -8.88 6.49 -17.31
N ASP A 66 -7.70 6.05 -16.89
CA ASP A 66 -7.35 5.94 -15.49
C ASP A 66 -7.38 7.34 -14.82
N PRO A 67 -8.12 7.53 -13.72
CA PRO A 67 -8.27 8.82 -13.04
C PRO A 67 -6.96 9.52 -12.67
N VAL A 68 -5.91 8.77 -12.36
CA VAL A 68 -4.59 9.34 -11.99
C VAL A 68 -3.73 9.69 -13.21
N THR A 69 -4.21 9.41 -14.42
CA THR A 69 -3.54 9.86 -15.64
C THR A 69 -3.70 11.37 -15.79
N PRO A 70 -2.62 12.17 -15.77
CA PRO A 70 -2.74 13.62 -15.84
C PRO A 70 -3.35 14.07 -17.17
N LEU A 71 -4.48 14.81 -17.11
CA LEU A 71 -5.04 15.41 -18.30
C LEU A 71 -4.21 16.63 -18.72
N ARG A 72 -3.67 16.59 -19.94
CA ARG A 72 -2.85 17.65 -20.52
C ARG A 72 -3.42 18.12 -21.85
N VAL A 73 -3.31 19.43 -22.08
CA VAL A 73 -3.65 20.06 -23.36
C VAL A 73 -2.41 20.78 -23.88
N ASN A 74 -1.96 20.44 -25.09
CA ASN A 74 -0.74 20.98 -25.67
C ASN A 74 -1.03 21.71 -26.96
N ALA A 75 -0.33 22.85 -27.18
CA ALA A 75 -0.31 23.56 -28.45
C ALA A 75 0.95 23.24 -29.24
N GLY A 76 0.78 22.80 -30.48
CA GLY A 76 1.86 22.73 -31.48
C GLY A 76 1.81 23.96 -32.39
N HIS A 77 2.99 24.55 -32.72
CA HIS A 77 3.13 25.71 -33.60
C HIS A 77 2.38 26.97 -33.17
N GLY A 78 2.17 27.15 -31.85
CA GLY A 78 1.47 28.32 -31.29
C GLY A 78 1.39 28.25 -29.78
N THR A 79 0.51 29.03 -29.17
CA THR A 79 0.25 29.08 -27.73
C THR A 79 -1.22 28.87 -27.44
N LEU A 80 -1.52 28.30 -26.25
CA LEU A 80 -2.87 28.20 -25.67
C LEU A 80 -3.29 29.57 -25.17
N THR A 81 -4.42 30.08 -25.61
CA THR A 81 -5.01 31.33 -25.12
C THR A 81 -6.16 31.11 -24.15
N SER A 82 -6.82 29.93 -24.23
CA SER A 82 -7.79 29.49 -23.22
C SER A 82 -7.85 27.96 -23.22
N VAL A 83 -8.04 27.40 -22.04
CA VAL A 83 -8.38 25.98 -21.83
C VAL A 83 -9.51 25.93 -20.81
N THR A 84 -10.58 25.24 -21.15
CA THR A 84 -11.70 24.97 -20.26
C THR A 84 -11.93 23.47 -20.24
N VAL A 85 -11.95 22.89 -19.05
CA VAL A 85 -12.30 21.50 -18.82
C VAL A 85 -13.43 21.47 -17.80
N THR A 86 -14.50 20.76 -18.13
CA THR A 86 -15.72 20.76 -17.30
C THR A 86 -16.29 19.34 -17.24
N ALA A 87 -16.56 18.84 -16.05
CA ALA A 87 -17.24 17.57 -15.85
C ALA A 87 -18.71 17.65 -16.33
N ALA A 88 -19.35 16.50 -16.54
CA ALA A 88 -20.72 16.44 -17.07
C ALA A 88 -21.76 17.15 -16.18
N ASP A 89 -21.51 17.28 -14.88
CA ASP A 89 -22.35 18.03 -13.93
C ASP A 89 -22.14 19.55 -13.98
N GLY A 90 -21.23 20.04 -14.82
CA GLY A 90 -20.87 21.44 -14.95
C GLY A 90 -19.73 21.89 -14.02
N THR A 91 -19.18 21.00 -13.18
CA THR A 91 -18.05 21.32 -12.30
C THR A 91 -16.78 21.56 -13.12
N PRO A 92 -16.12 22.74 -13.01
CA PRO A 92 -14.87 22.97 -13.71
C PRO A 92 -13.71 22.20 -13.08
N LEU A 93 -12.87 21.58 -13.92
CA LEU A 93 -11.59 21.03 -13.51
C LEU A 93 -10.52 22.11 -13.56
N ALA A 94 -9.96 22.45 -12.41
CA ALA A 94 -8.88 23.43 -12.34
C ALA A 94 -7.58 22.87 -12.97
N GLY A 95 -6.78 23.77 -13.55
CA GLY A 95 -5.47 23.44 -14.10
C GLY A 95 -4.63 24.70 -14.32
N ALA A 96 -3.37 24.49 -14.67
CA ALA A 96 -2.42 25.57 -14.86
C ALA A 96 -1.75 25.48 -16.23
N LEU A 97 -1.59 26.65 -16.85
CA LEU A 97 -0.79 26.81 -18.06
C LEU A 97 0.67 26.98 -17.66
N ASP A 98 1.56 26.34 -18.38
CA ASP A 98 2.99 26.48 -18.19
C ASP A 98 3.47 27.91 -18.54
N PRO A 99 4.67 28.35 -18.09
CA PRO A 99 5.17 29.70 -18.39
C PRO A 99 5.37 30.01 -19.87
N THR A 100 5.47 28.98 -20.71
CA THR A 100 5.63 29.15 -22.17
C THR A 100 4.29 29.30 -22.90
N GLY A 101 3.18 29.03 -22.23
CA GLY A 101 1.86 29.04 -22.81
C GLY A 101 1.57 27.87 -23.76
N VAL A 102 2.35 26.81 -23.69
CA VAL A 102 2.26 25.67 -24.62
C VAL A 102 1.50 24.49 -24.03
N THR A 103 1.63 24.27 -22.73
CA THR A 103 1.00 23.12 -22.05
C THR A 103 0.12 23.57 -20.89
N TRP A 104 -1.11 23.15 -20.88
CA TRP A 104 -2.00 23.19 -19.72
C TRP A 104 -2.08 21.81 -19.09
N THR A 105 -2.02 21.74 -17.76
CA THR A 105 -2.10 20.48 -16.99
C THR A 105 -3.17 20.62 -15.91
N ALA A 106 -4.03 19.60 -15.75
CA ALA A 106 -4.98 19.51 -14.65
C ALA A 106 -4.23 19.55 -13.30
N ALA A 107 -4.82 20.24 -12.32
CA ALA A 107 -4.24 20.43 -11.00
C ALA A 107 -4.60 19.31 -10.00
N ALA A 108 -5.52 18.42 -10.39
CA ALA A 108 -5.99 17.31 -9.58
C ALA A 108 -6.27 16.10 -10.47
N ASP A 109 -6.34 14.93 -9.86
CA ASP A 109 -6.78 13.70 -10.49
C ASP A 109 -8.23 13.82 -10.98
N LEU A 110 -8.58 13.01 -11.98
CA LEU A 110 -9.92 12.94 -12.53
C LEU A 110 -10.84 12.13 -11.60
N ALA A 111 -12.13 12.41 -11.62
CA ALA A 111 -13.09 11.57 -10.90
C ALA A 111 -13.45 10.32 -11.71
N TYR A 112 -13.79 9.23 -11.04
CA TYR A 112 -14.34 8.03 -11.67
C TYR A 112 -15.67 8.29 -12.38
N ALA A 113 -15.99 7.47 -13.38
CA ALA A 113 -17.25 7.45 -14.11
C ALA A 113 -17.68 8.85 -14.59
N THR A 114 -16.70 9.68 -14.99
CA THR A 114 -16.93 11.09 -15.34
C THR A 114 -16.49 11.37 -16.77
N GLU A 115 -17.37 12.00 -17.54
CA GLU A 115 -17.04 12.56 -18.85
C GLU A 115 -16.66 14.04 -18.69
N TYR A 116 -15.47 14.38 -19.15
CA TYR A 116 -14.97 15.76 -19.16
C TYR A 116 -15.06 16.34 -20.56
N SER A 117 -15.74 17.47 -20.71
CA SER A 117 -15.69 18.29 -21.91
C SER A 117 -14.46 19.17 -21.90
N VAL A 118 -13.63 19.03 -22.91
CA VAL A 118 -12.39 19.81 -23.09
C VAL A 118 -12.59 20.78 -24.24
N SER A 119 -12.28 22.06 -24.04
CA SER A 119 -12.23 23.09 -25.08
C SER A 119 -10.96 23.90 -24.94
N ALA A 120 -10.18 24.01 -26.02
CA ALA A 120 -8.93 24.75 -26.04
C ALA A 120 -8.84 25.63 -27.26
N THR A 121 -8.42 26.89 -27.06
CA THR A 121 -8.16 27.87 -28.14
C THR A 121 -6.67 28.14 -28.22
N THR A 122 -6.13 28.11 -29.45
CA THR A 122 -4.73 28.40 -29.74
C THR A 122 -4.61 29.64 -30.63
N THR A 123 -3.43 30.29 -30.57
CA THR A 123 -3.02 31.34 -31.48
C THR A 123 -1.65 31.01 -32.05
N ASP A 124 -1.50 31.06 -33.37
CA ASP A 124 -0.20 30.84 -34.05
C ASP A 124 0.63 32.15 -34.18
N ALA A 125 1.83 32.00 -34.74
CA ALA A 125 2.75 33.12 -34.91
C ALA A 125 2.25 34.20 -35.91
N ALA A 126 1.22 33.92 -36.73
CA ALA A 126 0.57 34.84 -37.61
C ALA A 126 -0.69 35.51 -36.98
N GLY A 127 -1.01 35.18 -35.70
CA GLY A 127 -2.18 35.68 -35.01
C GLY A 127 -3.49 34.99 -35.36
N ARG A 128 -3.45 33.88 -36.12
CA ARG A 128 -4.64 33.07 -36.43
C ARG A 128 -5.04 32.27 -35.22
N THR A 129 -6.31 32.23 -34.92
CA THR A 129 -6.88 31.45 -33.79
C THR A 129 -7.58 30.20 -34.30
N GLY A 130 -7.44 29.12 -33.51
CA GLY A 130 -8.16 27.85 -33.73
C GLY A 130 -8.71 27.32 -32.42
N THR A 131 -9.90 26.70 -32.48
CA THR A 131 -10.51 26.05 -31.28
C THR A 131 -10.70 24.59 -31.57
N THR A 132 -10.28 23.74 -30.62
CA THR A 132 -10.50 22.30 -30.61
C THR A 132 -11.33 21.95 -29.39
N SER A 133 -12.32 21.09 -29.55
CA SER A 133 -13.15 20.60 -28.45
C SER A 133 -13.47 19.11 -28.64
N GLY A 134 -13.74 18.43 -27.53
CA GLY A 134 -14.12 17.03 -27.48
C GLY A 134 -14.27 16.59 -26.04
N THR A 135 -14.40 15.27 -25.82
CA THR A 135 -14.59 14.72 -24.48
C THR A 135 -13.47 13.71 -24.13
N VAL A 136 -13.28 13.52 -22.82
CA VAL A 136 -12.42 12.47 -22.24
C VAL A 136 -13.23 11.85 -21.11
N GLY A 137 -13.46 10.53 -21.16
CA GLY A 137 -14.19 9.76 -20.15
C GLY A 137 -13.26 8.89 -19.32
N THR A 138 -13.50 8.82 -18.03
CA THR A 138 -12.75 7.99 -17.09
C THR A 138 -13.41 6.63 -16.91
N VAL A 139 -12.61 5.67 -16.43
CA VAL A 139 -13.07 4.32 -16.08
C VAL A 139 -14.24 4.38 -15.10
N SER A 140 -15.21 3.48 -15.28
CA SER A 140 -16.37 3.30 -14.40
C SER A 140 -16.22 1.97 -13.66
N PRO A 141 -15.63 1.95 -12.46
CA PRO A 141 -15.39 0.74 -11.69
C PRO A 141 -16.70 0.00 -11.37
N ARG A 142 -16.64 -1.33 -11.35
CA ARG A 142 -17.76 -2.16 -10.87
C ARG A 142 -17.99 -1.97 -9.38
N THR A 143 -16.90 -1.85 -8.63
CA THR A 143 -16.88 -1.68 -7.18
C THR A 143 -15.64 -0.85 -6.80
N LEU A 144 -15.73 -0.08 -5.73
CA LEU A 144 -14.59 0.62 -5.14
C LEU A 144 -14.16 -0.09 -3.86
N THR A 145 -12.86 -0.03 -3.54
CA THR A 145 -12.31 -0.51 -2.27
C THR A 145 -11.56 0.60 -1.54
N MET A 146 -11.84 0.71 -0.24
CA MET A 146 -11.24 1.70 0.65
C MET A 146 -10.18 1.06 1.53
N PRO A 147 -8.89 1.45 1.45
CA PRO A 147 -7.88 0.98 2.37
C PRO A 147 -8.06 1.63 3.76
N THR A 148 -7.99 0.79 4.80
CA THR A 148 -7.85 1.21 6.19
C THR A 148 -6.43 0.88 6.65
N VAL A 149 -5.70 1.86 7.17
CA VAL A 149 -4.32 1.73 7.64
C VAL A 149 -4.28 1.80 9.17
N PHE A 150 -3.58 0.86 9.78
CA PHE A 150 -3.28 0.87 11.21
C PHE A 150 -1.78 0.58 11.45
N PRO A 151 -1.05 1.34 12.28
CA PRO A 151 -1.49 2.57 12.98
C PRO A 151 -1.94 3.68 12.02
N ASN A 152 -2.75 4.60 12.51
CA ASN A 152 -3.19 5.79 11.78
C ASN A 152 -2.75 7.06 12.53
N ALA A 153 -3.01 8.23 11.95
CA ALA A 153 -2.61 9.52 12.51
C ALA A 153 -3.12 9.76 13.95
N ASP A 154 -4.28 9.18 14.30
CA ASP A 154 -4.87 9.33 15.64
C ASP A 154 -4.26 8.36 16.67
N THR A 155 -3.49 7.37 16.21
CA THR A 155 -2.89 6.36 17.09
C THR A 155 -1.72 6.93 17.90
N GLY A 156 -0.98 7.87 17.33
CA GLY A 156 0.18 8.50 17.97
C GLY A 156 1.37 7.53 18.11
N VAL A 157 1.93 7.43 19.33
CA VAL A 157 3.08 6.56 19.59
C VAL A 157 2.64 5.13 19.86
N VAL A 158 3.31 4.16 19.21
CA VAL A 158 3.08 2.72 19.40
C VAL A 158 4.35 2.00 19.86
N GLY A 159 4.21 0.79 20.40
CA GLY A 159 5.34 -0.03 20.82
C GLY A 159 6.08 -0.68 19.66
N VAL A 160 7.27 -1.21 19.95
CA VAL A 160 8.22 -1.78 18.99
C VAL A 160 7.71 -3.04 18.27
N GLY A 161 6.66 -3.67 18.77
CA GLY A 161 6.04 -4.85 18.16
C GLY A 161 4.89 -4.54 17.22
N GLN A 162 4.52 -3.27 16.99
CA GLN A 162 3.37 -2.91 16.16
C GLN A 162 3.66 -3.13 14.68
N PRO A 163 3.02 -4.08 13.98
CA PRO A 163 3.09 -4.14 12.54
C PRO A 163 2.24 -3.03 11.90
N ILE A 164 2.57 -2.63 10.67
CA ILE A 164 1.65 -1.85 9.84
C ILE A 164 0.65 -2.83 9.25
N ALA A 165 -0.64 -2.59 9.44
CA ALA A 165 -1.72 -3.40 8.90
C ALA A 165 -2.55 -2.56 7.93
N ILE A 166 -2.74 -3.04 6.70
CA ILE A 166 -3.63 -2.44 5.72
C ILE A 166 -4.74 -3.44 5.45
N THR A 167 -5.99 -3.00 5.61
CA THR A 167 -7.17 -3.82 5.36
C THR A 167 -8.03 -3.15 4.30
N PHE A 168 -8.43 -3.92 3.30
CA PHE A 168 -9.35 -3.53 2.24
C PHE A 168 -10.75 -4.08 2.55
N ASP A 169 -11.80 -3.36 2.19
CA ASP A 169 -13.19 -3.81 2.37
C ASP A 169 -13.68 -4.72 1.23
N GLU A 170 -12.91 -4.80 0.12
CA GLU A 170 -13.10 -5.74 -0.98
C GLU A 170 -11.85 -6.61 -1.21
N ASP A 171 -12.02 -7.73 -1.93
CA ASP A 171 -10.91 -8.64 -2.22
C ASP A 171 -9.93 -8.01 -3.24
N VAL A 172 -8.65 -8.11 -2.94
CA VAL A 172 -7.52 -7.71 -3.80
C VAL A 172 -7.01 -8.95 -4.52
N THR A 173 -7.29 -9.07 -5.81
CA THR A 173 -6.83 -10.21 -6.62
C THR A 173 -5.54 -9.91 -7.37
N ASP A 174 -5.23 -8.65 -7.68
CA ASP A 174 -3.91 -8.21 -8.13
C ASP A 174 -3.09 -7.61 -6.98
N ARG A 175 -2.68 -8.49 -6.06
CA ARG A 175 -1.84 -8.13 -4.91
C ARG A 175 -0.53 -7.46 -5.31
N ALA A 176 0.06 -7.88 -6.42
CA ALA A 176 1.32 -7.32 -6.90
C ALA A 176 1.15 -5.88 -7.40
N ALA A 177 0.04 -5.54 -8.04
CA ALA A 177 -0.26 -4.17 -8.43
C ALA A 177 -0.42 -3.26 -7.21
N VAL A 178 -1.17 -3.72 -6.20
CA VAL A 178 -1.34 -2.98 -4.94
C VAL A 178 -0.01 -2.81 -4.23
N GLU A 179 0.75 -3.89 -4.01
CA GLU A 179 2.00 -3.83 -3.24
C GLU A 179 3.05 -2.88 -3.84
N ARG A 180 3.07 -2.70 -5.18
CA ARG A 180 3.92 -1.68 -5.83
C ARG A 180 3.51 -0.24 -5.51
N ARG A 181 2.31 -0.04 -4.99
CA ARG A 181 1.75 1.25 -4.61
C ARG A 181 1.79 1.51 -3.10
N LEU A 182 2.37 0.57 -2.35
CA LEU A 182 2.60 0.70 -0.92
C LEU A 182 4.05 1.13 -0.68
N SER A 183 4.24 2.17 0.11
CA SER A 183 5.58 2.58 0.53
C SER A 183 5.67 2.77 2.03
N VAL A 184 6.82 2.43 2.60
CA VAL A 184 7.15 2.68 4.02
C VAL A 184 8.50 3.37 4.07
N VAL A 185 8.51 4.57 4.62
CA VAL A 185 9.72 5.38 4.85
C VAL A 185 9.92 5.55 6.34
N THR A 186 11.14 5.30 6.81
CA THR A 186 11.44 5.37 8.24
C THR A 186 12.68 6.22 8.55
N THR A 187 12.68 6.84 9.72
CA THR A 187 13.84 7.57 10.24
C THR A 187 14.13 7.12 11.69
N PRO A 188 15.25 6.43 11.96
CA PRO A 188 16.27 5.98 11.00
C PRO A 188 15.73 4.95 10.00
N ALA A 189 16.43 4.74 8.87
CA ALA A 189 16.01 3.78 7.84
C ALA A 189 16.00 2.35 8.38
N VAL A 190 14.87 1.66 8.24
CA VAL A 190 14.65 0.27 8.69
C VAL A 190 14.06 -0.51 7.53
N ALA A 191 14.75 -1.59 7.13
CA ALA A 191 14.24 -2.49 6.10
C ALA A 191 13.15 -3.41 6.67
N GLY A 192 12.12 -3.66 5.87
CA GLY A 192 11.05 -4.61 6.21
C GLY A 192 10.43 -5.22 4.95
N SER A 193 9.39 -5.99 5.12
CA SER A 193 8.66 -6.64 4.03
C SER A 193 7.17 -6.64 4.30
N TRP A 194 6.40 -6.54 3.22
CA TRP A 194 4.97 -6.85 3.23
C TRP A 194 4.76 -8.36 3.27
N SER A 195 3.64 -8.77 3.83
CA SER A 195 3.13 -10.15 3.78
C SER A 195 1.60 -10.12 3.74
N TRP A 196 1.01 -10.83 2.77
CA TRP A 196 -0.44 -10.95 2.64
C TRP A 196 -0.96 -12.04 3.57
N LEU A 197 -1.81 -11.67 4.52
CA LEU A 197 -2.46 -12.59 5.43
C LEU A 197 -3.78 -13.14 4.86
N SER A 198 -4.42 -12.39 3.95
CA SER A 198 -5.64 -12.78 3.24
C SER A 198 -5.80 -11.94 1.95
N ASP A 199 -6.89 -12.16 1.20
CA ASP A 199 -7.22 -11.33 0.03
C ASP A 199 -7.53 -9.88 0.39
N ARG A 200 -7.79 -9.59 1.67
CA ARG A 200 -8.16 -8.25 2.18
C ARG A 200 -7.17 -7.65 3.16
N SER A 201 -6.10 -8.36 3.51
CA SER A 201 -5.19 -7.91 4.57
C SER A 201 -3.75 -8.13 4.19
N VAL A 202 -2.97 -7.06 4.24
CA VAL A 202 -1.51 -7.07 4.05
C VAL A 202 -0.86 -6.33 5.20
N HIS A 203 0.15 -6.96 5.81
CA HIS A 203 0.91 -6.37 6.92
C HIS A 203 2.36 -6.12 6.52
N TYR A 204 2.99 -5.15 7.18
CA TYR A 204 4.42 -4.87 7.04
C TYR A 204 5.09 -4.87 8.39
N ARG A 205 6.25 -5.53 8.48
CA ARG A 205 7.16 -5.47 9.62
C ARG A 205 8.62 -5.59 9.20
N PRO A 206 9.57 -5.11 10.00
CA PRO A 206 10.97 -5.48 9.84
C PRO A 206 11.24 -6.93 10.27
N ALA A 207 12.47 -7.40 10.06
CA ALA A 207 12.89 -8.75 10.47
C ALA A 207 12.90 -8.93 12.00
N GLU A 208 13.35 -7.91 12.72
CA GLU A 208 13.33 -7.78 14.18
C GLU A 208 12.28 -6.74 14.57
N PHE A 209 11.98 -6.59 15.86
CA PHE A 209 11.14 -5.48 16.33
C PHE A 209 11.66 -4.13 15.84
N TRP A 210 10.75 -3.18 15.67
CA TRP A 210 11.16 -1.83 15.32
C TRP A 210 12.22 -1.31 16.29
N PRO A 211 13.27 -0.64 15.82
CA PRO A 211 14.11 0.15 16.70
C PRO A 211 13.28 1.20 17.45
N ALA A 212 13.52 1.35 18.74
CA ALA A 212 12.84 2.38 19.52
C ALA A 212 13.07 3.78 18.90
N TYR A 213 12.09 4.66 19.05
CA TYR A 213 12.13 6.05 18.58
C TYR A 213 12.26 6.21 17.06
N THR A 214 11.78 5.24 16.28
CA THR A 214 11.70 5.32 14.83
C THR A 214 10.44 6.10 14.45
N HIS A 215 10.59 7.09 13.56
CA HIS A 215 9.47 7.72 12.86
C HIS A 215 9.12 6.91 11.62
N VAL A 216 7.84 6.69 11.35
CA VAL A 216 7.33 5.87 10.25
C VAL A 216 6.30 6.65 9.45
N ALA A 217 6.52 6.75 8.13
CA ALA A 217 5.55 7.28 7.16
C ALA A 217 5.14 6.17 6.19
N VAL A 218 3.85 6.06 5.94
CA VAL A 218 3.24 5.04 5.07
C VAL A 218 2.38 5.71 4.01
N ASP A 219 2.66 5.40 2.74
CA ASP A 219 1.80 5.78 1.62
C ASP A 219 1.10 4.55 1.05
N VAL A 220 -0.18 4.69 0.77
CA VAL A 220 -1.05 3.70 0.14
C VAL A 220 -1.70 4.38 -1.07
N ASP A 221 -1.03 4.34 -2.22
CA ASP A 221 -1.40 5.05 -3.43
C ASP A 221 -2.34 4.22 -4.31
N THR A 222 -3.55 3.95 -3.81
CA THR A 222 -4.52 3.07 -4.47
C THR A 222 -5.60 3.77 -5.25
N TYR A 223 -5.77 5.09 -5.16
CA TYR A 223 -6.71 5.80 -6.02
C TYR A 223 -6.38 5.58 -7.51
N GLY A 224 -7.39 5.26 -8.32
CA GLY A 224 -7.20 4.96 -9.74
C GLY A 224 -6.78 3.52 -10.05
N LEU A 225 -6.18 2.82 -9.10
CA LEU A 225 -5.61 1.49 -9.32
C LEU A 225 -6.71 0.41 -9.44
N ASP A 226 -6.68 -0.36 -10.54
CA ASP A 226 -7.39 -1.64 -10.63
C ASP A 226 -6.67 -2.66 -9.71
N VAL A 227 -7.37 -3.12 -8.68
CA VAL A 227 -6.87 -4.11 -7.72
C VAL A 227 -7.26 -5.54 -8.11
N GLY A 228 -7.85 -5.68 -9.30
CA GLY A 228 -8.33 -6.93 -9.90
C GLY A 228 -9.86 -7.05 -9.93
N ASP A 229 -10.34 -7.86 -10.87
CA ASP A 229 -11.78 -8.18 -11.06
C ASP A 229 -12.69 -6.94 -11.22
N GLY A 230 -12.16 -5.82 -11.73
CA GLY A 230 -12.88 -4.56 -11.93
C GLY A 230 -13.18 -3.81 -10.62
N VAL A 231 -12.49 -4.16 -9.53
CA VAL A 231 -12.46 -3.41 -8.27
C VAL A 231 -11.34 -2.38 -8.36
N HIS A 232 -11.63 -1.13 -8.02
CA HIS A 232 -10.61 -0.06 -8.03
C HIS A 232 -10.48 0.60 -6.67
N GLY A 233 -9.29 1.13 -6.38
CA GLY A 233 -9.04 1.88 -5.15
C GLY A 233 -9.85 3.17 -5.09
N GLU A 234 -10.62 3.37 -4.01
CA GLU A 234 -11.48 4.56 -3.82
C GLU A 234 -10.66 5.81 -3.45
N ALA A 235 -9.57 5.62 -2.70
CA ALA A 235 -8.71 6.71 -2.24
C ALA A 235 -7.29 6.25 -1.98
N SER A 236 -6.35 7.17 -2.04
CA SER A 236 -5.01 7.02 -1.47
C SER A 236 -4.99 7.46 -0.01
N LYS A 237 -4.07 6.91 0.79
CA LYS A 237 -3.87 7.25 2.21
C LYS A 237 -2.41 7.56 2.47
N HIS A 238 -2.19 8.55 3.33
CA HIS A 238 -0.90 8.85 3.93
C HIS A 238 -1.08 8.87 5.43
N VAL A 239 -0.22 8.14 6.16
CA VAL A 239 -0.24 8.12 7.63
C VAL A 239 1.17 8.20 8.17
N GLU A 240 1.32 8.87 9.31
CA GLU A 240 2.58 8.96 10.05
C GLU A 240 2.33 8.58 11.51
N PHE A 241 3.31 7.91 12.12
CA PHE A 241 3.30 7.57 13.54
C PHE A 241 4.74 7.36 14.04
N ASP A 242 4.89 7.32 15.37
CA ASP A 242 6.18 7.13 16.02
C ASP A 242 6.22 5.81 16.79
N ILE A 243 7.37 5.14 16.76
CA ILE A 243 7.68 4.02 17.64
C ILE A 243 8.23 4.57 18.95
N GLY A 244 7.66 4.13 20.06
CA GLY A 244 8.07 4.52 21.40
C GLY A 244 9.31 3.79 21.92
N PRO A 245 9.56 3.85 23.25
CA PRO A 245 10.60 3.06 23.89
C PRO A 245 10.38 1.56 23.67
N LYS A 246 11.46 0.77 23.68
CA LYS A 246 11.37 -0.68 23.60
C LYS A 246 10.79 -1.25 24.90
N ARG A 247 9.53 -1.67 24.89
CA ARG A 247 8.87 -2.30 26.03
C ARG A 247 8.55 -3.75 25.71
N VAL A 248 9.11 -4.66 26.51
CA VAL A 248 8.95 -6.09 26.34
C VAL A 248 8.65 -6.75 27.67
N GLY A 249 7.53 -7.42 27.75
CA GLY A 249 7.19 -8.36 28.83
C GLY A 249 7.64 -9.76 28.45
N VAL A 250 8.25 -10.49 29.35
CA VAL A 250 8.67 -11.86 29.17
C VAL A 250 8.12 -12.72 30.29
N VAL A 251 7.47 -13.81 29.97
CA VAL A 251 6.98 -14.79 30.94
C VAL A 251 7.31 -16.21 30.48
N ASP A 252 7.90 -16.95 31.40
CA ASP A 252 8.09 -18.40 31.27
C ASP A 252 7.00 -19.08 32.12
N ALA A 253 6.24 -20.00 31.52
CA ALA A 253 5.14 -20.67 32.19
C ALA A 253 5.59 -21.60 33.34
N ASP A 254 6.84 -22.02 33.35
CA ASP A 254 7.42 -22.79 34.45
C ASP A 254 7.85 -21.92 35.63
N GLU A 255 8.16 -20.62 35.38
CA GLU A 255 8.57 -19.69 36.42
C GLU A 255 7.41 -18.88 37.01
N LEU A 256 6.37 -18.65 36.22
CA LEU A 256 5.15 -17.91 36.61
C LEU A 256 5.44 -16.45 37.09
N VAL A 257 6.46 -15.84 36.48
CA VAL A 257 6.84 -14.43 36.73
C VAL A 257 6.88 -13.68 35.40
N LEU A 258 6.04 -12.66 35.27
CA LEU A 258 6.08 -11.73 34.16
C LEU A 258 7.14 -10.64 34.45
N ARG A 259 8.24 -10.67 33.70
CA ARG A 259 9.33 -9.70 33.77
C ARG A 259 9.13 -8.64 32.72
N LEU A 260 9.21 -7.39 33.11
CA LEU A 260 8.95 -6.23 32.27
C LEU A 260 10.22 -5.41 32.07
N TYR A 261 10.57 -5.20 30.82
CA TYR A 261 11.79 -4.49 30.40
C TYR A 261 11.39 -3.21 29.66
N VAL A 262 12.14 -2.16 29.89
CA VAL A 262 12.10 -0.90 29.12
C VAL A 262 13.53 -0.59 28.69
N ASP A 263 13.75 -0.46 27.38
CA ASP A 263 15.07 -0.25 26.79
C ASP A 263 16.12 -1.24 27.36
N ASP A 264 15.75 -2.51 27.39
CA ASP A 264 16.49 -3.67 27.89
C ASP A 264 16.79 -3.67 29.40
N ALA A 265 16.34 -2.66 30.15
CA ALA A 265 16.45 -2.65 31.61
C ALA A 265 15.23 -3.32 32.24
N LEU A 266 15.45 -4.28 33.16
CA LEU A 266 14.38 -4.86 33.98
C LEU A 266 13.83 -3.79 34.92
N VAL A 267 12.54 -3.44 34.72
CA VAL A 267 11.87 -2.40 35.53
C VAL A 267 10.88 -2.97 36.53
N ARG A 268 10.38 -4.19 36.28
CA ARG A 268 9.41 -4.81 37.19
C ARG A 268 9.33 -6.33 37.01
N GLU A 269 9.07 -7.03 38.10
CA GLU A 269 8.66 -8.44 38.10
C GLU A 269 7.28 -8.56 38.75
N MET A 270 6.42 -9.41 38.15
CA MET A 270 5.05 -9.61 38.61
C MET A 270 4.77 -11.10 38.70
N PRO A 271 4.48 -11.64 39.88
CA PRO A 271 3.91 -13.00 39.96
C PRO A 271 2.67 -13.08 39.08
N THR A 272 2.57 -14.11 38.25
CA THR A 272 1.47 -14.31 37.32
C THR A 272 0.94 -15.74 37.37
N SER A 273 -0.24 -15.95 36.82
CA SER A 273 -0.84 -17.26 36.59
C SER A 273 -1.41 -17.29 35.19
N LEU A 274 -0.97 -18.23 34.39
CA LEU A 274 -1.38 -18.42 33.00
C LEU A 274 -2.56 -19.42 32.91
N GLY A 275 -2.91 -19.79 31.68
CA GLY A 275 -3.95 -20.75 31.38
C GLY A 275 -3.67 -22.14 31.99
N LYS A 276 -4.71 -22.73 32.63
CA LYS A 276 -4.68 -24.10 33.13
C LYS A 276 -4.57 -25.12 31.98
N ASP A 277 -4.20 -26.36 32.25
CA ASP A 277 -3.99 -27.43 31.26
C ASP A 277 -5.16 -27.61 30.28
N SER A 278 -6.40 -27.42 30.73
CA SER A 278 -7.60 -27.54 29.87
C SER A 278 -7.87 -26.30 28.99
N SER A 279 -7.15 -25.22 29.21
CA SER A 279 -7.29 -23.95 28.48
C SER A 279 -5.96 -23.18 28.58
N PRO A 280 -4.87 -23.72 27.99
CA PRO A 280 -3.53 -23.15 28.16
C PRO A 280 -3.38 -21.82 27.44
N THR A 281 -2.48 -20.98 27.93
CA THR A 281 -2.00 -19.82 27.17
C THR A 281 -1.08 -20.33 26.04
N PRO A 282 -1.29 -20.01 24.77
CA PRO A 282 -0.33 -20.36 23.72
C PRO A 282 1.03 -19.70 23.94
N SER A 283 2.13 -20.43 23.65
CA SER A 283 3.48 -19.85 23.59
C SER A 283 3.62 -19.00 22.33
N GLY A 284 4.35 -17.89 22.43
CA GLY A 284 4.60 -17.03 21.29
C GLY A 284 4.82 -15.57 21.67
N THR A 285 4.95 -14.75 20.66
CA THR A 285 5.08 -13.28 20.77
C THR A 285 3.74 -12.65 20.53
N TYR A 286 3.24 -11.98 21.53
CA TYR A 286 2.01 -11.18 21.53
C TYR A 286 2.34 -9.71 21.43
N VAL A 287 1.40 -8.93 20.90
CA VAL A 287 1.45 -7.47 20.87
C VAL A 287 0.21 -6.91 21.56
N VAL A 288 0.37 -5.92 22.41
CA VAL A 288 -0.76 -5.25 23.05
C VAL A 288 -1.61 -4.54 22.00
N MET A 289 -2.87 -4.95 21.86
CA MET A 289 -3.79 -4.47 20.83
C MET A 289 -4.65 -3.32 21.31
N GLN A 290 -5.16 -3.44 22.53
CA GLN A 290 -6.15 -2.53 23.13
C GLN A 290 -6.08 -2.60 24.64
N GLN A 291 -6.44 -1.50 25.29
CA GLN A 291 -6.49 -1.43 26.75
C GLN A 291 -7.83 -0.85 27.22
N SER A 292 -8.32 -1.37 28.34
CA SER A 292 -9.52 -0.88 29.01
C SER A 292 -9.32 -0.87 30.52
N ARG A 293 -9.66 0.23 31.17
CA ARG A 293 -9.56 0.35 32.63
C ARG A 293 -10.55 -0.60 33.33
N GLU A 294 -11.73 -0.73 32.76
CA GLU A 294 -12.75 -1.69 33.16
C GLU A 294 -13.20 -2.48 31.92
N TYR A 295 -13.27 -3.79 32.02
CA TYR A 295 -13.67 -4.67 30.93
C TYR A 295 -14.49 -5.84 31.48
N THR A 296 -15.49 -6.29 30.74
CA THR A 296 -16.21 -7.54 31.05
C THR A 296 -15.69 -8.63 30.13
N MET A 297 -14.95 -9.58 30.71
CA MET A 297 -14.57 -10.81 30.03
C MET A 297 -15.83 -11.64 29.81
N ASP A 298 -16.14 -11.96 28.57
CA ASP A 298 -17.32 -12.73 28.16
C ASP A 298 -16.85 -13.82 27.21
N SER A 299 -16.91 -15.06 27.66
CA SER A 299 -16.44 -16.23 26.90
C SER A 299 -17.21 -16.46 25.61
N SER A 300 -18.45 -15.95 25.49
CA SER A 300 -19.24 -16.07 24.27
C SER A 300 -18.61 -15.31 23.09
N THR A 301 -17.86 -14.25 23.38
CA THR A 301 -17.10 -13.49 22.35
C THR A 301 -15.91 -14.25 21.77
N TYR A 302 -15.55 -15.37 22.40
CA TYR A 302 -14.45 -16.26 21.98
C TYR A 302 -14.95 -17.68 21.62
N GLY A 303 -16.26 -17.81 21.38
CA GLY A 303 -16.86 -19.06 20.92
C GLY A 303 -17.30 -20.03 22.01
N VAL A 304 -17.18 -19.70 23.30
CA VAL A 304 -17.65 -20.51 24.42
C VAL A 304 -18.88 -19.86 25.08
N PRO A 305 -20.11 -20.39 24.84
CA PRO A 305 -21.32 -19.83 25.45
C PRO A 305 -21.21 -19.79 26.97
N ILE A 306 -21.73 -18.72 27.60
CA ILE A 306 -21.61 -18.50 29.07
C ILE A 306 -22.31 -19.55 29.92
N ASP A 307 -23.30 -20.26 29.39
CA ASP A 307 -24.06 -21.33 30.01
C ASP A 307 -23.49 -22.73 29.78
N GLN A 308 -22.37 -22.84 29.07
CA GLN A 308 -21.67 -24.11 28.80
C GLN A 308 -20.48 -24.31 29.75
N PRO A 309 -19.99 -25.57 29.91
CA PRO A 309 -18.77 -25.83 30.67
C PRO A 309 -17.58 -24.99 30.15
N GLY A 310 -16.96 -24.22 31.03
CA GLY A 310 -15.88 -23.28 30.67
C GLY A 310 -16.39 -21.89 30.29
N GLY A 311 -17.70 -21.68 30.20
CA GLY A 311 -18.27 -20.35 29.96
C GLY A 311 -18.17 -19.46 31.20
N TYR A 312 -17.97 -18.18 30.98
CA TYR A 312 -17.88 -17.18 32.05
C TYR A 312 -18.27 -15.79 31.56
N ARG A 313 -18.67 -14.93 32.48
CA ARG A 313 -18.84 -13.52 32.33
C ARG A 313 -18.35 -12.81 33.59
N THR A 314 -17.19 -12.17 33.51
CA THR A 314 -16.49 -11.66 34.69
C THR A 314 -15.98 -10.24 34.46
N PRO A 315 -16.35 -9.26 35.29
CA PRO A 315 -15.75 -7.93 35.25
C PRO A 315 -14.31 -7.98 35.77
N VAL A 316 -13.43 -7.31 35.03
CA VAL A 316 -11.99 -7.19 35.35
C VAL A 316 -11.55 -5.75 35.27
N GLN A 317 -10.45 -5.43 35.96
CA GLN A 317 -9.83 -4.12 35.92
C GLN A 317 -8.50 -4.19 35.16
N TYR A 318 -8.16 -3.09 34.46
CA TYR A 318 -6.89 -2.90 33.78
C TYR A 318 -6.60 -4.03 32.77
N ALA A 319 -7.53 -4.26 31.86
CA ALA A 319 -7.41 -5.28 30.83
C ALA A 319 -6.59 -4.76 29.64
N SER A 320 -5.46 -5.41 29.36
CA SER A 320 -4.62 -5.18 28.17
C SER A 320 -4.75 -6.40 27.25
N ARG A 321 -5.46 -6.24 26.12
CA ARG A 321 -5.74 -7.32 25.15
C ARG A 321 -4.49 -7.65 24.35
N LEU A 322 -4.20 -8.93 24.21
CA LEU A 322 -3.04 -9.47 23.49
C LEU A 322 -3.42 -10.27 22.23
N SER A 323 -4.66 -10.80 22.16
CA SER A 323 -5.10 -11.59 21.01
C SER A 323 -6.59 -11.43 20.71
N ASN A 324 -7.02 -11.83 19.50
CA ASN A 324 -8.43 -11.88 19.13
C ASN A 324 -9.15 -13.00 19.87
N SER A 325 -8.47 -14.12 20.13
CA SER A 325 -9.00 -15.27 20.90
C SER A 325 -9.22 -14.98 22.39
N GLY A 326 -8.86 -13.78 22.86
CA GLY A 326 -9.22 -13.33 24.21
C GLY A 326 -8.15 -13.56 25.27
N ILE A 327 -6.89 -13.53 24.90
CA ILE A 327 -5.77 -13.50 25.84
C ILE A 327 -5.52 -12.04 26.28
N PHE A 328 -5.39 -11.82 27.59
CA PHE A 328 -5.17 -10.50 28.19
C PHE A 328 -4.15 -10.57 29.32
N VAL A 329 -3.49 -9.46 29.62
CA VAL A 329 -2.97 -9.16 30.96
C VAL A 329 -4.03 -8.38 31.69
N HIS A 330 -4.49 -8.85 32.86
CA HIS A 330 -5.54 -8.17 33.61
C HIS A 330 -5.47 -8.40 35.12
N GLY A 331 -6.15 -7.55 35.89
CA GLY A 331 -6.32 -7.72 37.34
C GLY A 331 -7.24 -8.91 37.67
N ALA A 332 -6.71 -9.88 38.42
CA ALA A 332 -7.41 -11.08 38.84
C ALA A 332 -7.29 -11.30 40.35
N PRO A 333 -8.05 -10.54 41.18
CA PRO A 333 -7.93 -10.61 42.62
C PRO A 333 -8.31 -11.98 43.23
N TRP A 334 -9.11 -12.76 42.50
CA TRP A 334 -9.54 -14.10 42.95
C TRP A 334 -8.43 -15.16 42.84
N SER A 335 -7.34 -14.92 42.07
CA SER A 335 -6.24 -15.85 41.86
C SER A 335 -4.91 -15.40 42.46
N VAL A 336 -4.89 -14.37 43.30
CA VAL A 336 -3.63 -13.84 43.88
C VAL A 336 -2.84 -14.92 44.62
N GLY A 337 -3.54 -15.89 45.29
CA GLY A 337 -2.87 -17.01 45.95
C GLY A 337 -2.21 -18.03 45.01
N ASP A 338 -2.57 -18.01 43.73
CA ASP A 338 -2.07 -18.91 42.69
C ASP A 338 -0.96 -18.25 41.86
N GLN A 339 -0.98 -16.95 41.74
CA GLN A 339 0.03 -16.17 40.98
C GLN A 339 1.45 -16.43 41.51
N GLY A 340 2.37 -16.79 40.61
CA GLY A 340 3.73 -17.22 40.94
C GLY A 340 3.80 -18.67 41.46
N ARG A 341 2.73 -19.49 41.35
CA ARG A 341 2.69 -20.84 41.91
C ARG A 341 2.05 -21.89 41.00
N ARG A 342 0.96 -21.54 40.28
CA ARG A 342 0.26 -22.47 39.39
C ARG A 342 -0.62 -21.74 38.40
N ASN A 343 -0.89 -22.39 37.27
CA ASN A 343 -1.76 -21.92 36.19
C ASN A 343 -3.22 -22.25 36.50
N VAL A 344 -4.10 -21.24 36.54
CA VAL A 344 -5.55 -21.40 36.87
C VAL A 344 -6.47 -20.61 35.96
N SER A 345 -5.95 -19.79 35.02
CA SER A 345 -6.77 -18.96 34.14
C SER A 345 -7.38 -19.78 32.98
N HIS A 346 -8.15 -19.13 32.12
CA HIS A 346 -8.67 -19.69 30.87
C HIS A 346 -7.84 -19.22 29.64
N GLY A 347 -6.56 -18.89 29.86
CA GLY A 347 -5.61 -18.44 28.83
C GLY A 347 -4.96 -17.10 29.14
N CYS A 348 -5.62 -16.22 29.91
CA CYS A 348 -5.10 -14.89 30.25
C CYS A 348 -3.88 -14.96 31.19
N LEU A 349 -3.09 -13.90 31.22
CA LEU A 349 -2.04 -13.64 32.19
C LEU A 349 -2.67 -12.91 33.39
N ASN A 350 -3.04 -13.67 34.42
CA ASN A 350 -3.62 -13.16 35.64
C ASN A 350 -2.54 -12.54 36.54
N VAL A 351 -2.69 -11.29 36.88
CA VAL A 351 -1.83 -10.58 37.83
C VAL A 351 -2.69 -9.90 38.92
N SER A 352 -2.08 -9.41 39.99
CA SER A 352 -2.82 -8.61 40.98
C SER A 352 -3.37 -7.33 40.34
N VAL A 353 -4.44 -6.76 40.90
CA VAL A 353 -5.02 -5.50 40.40
C VAL A 353 -3.99 -4.37 40.38
N ALA A 354 -3.11 -4.30 41.37
CA ALA A 354 -2.03 -3.31 41.43
C ALA A 354 -1.00 -3.51 40.29
N ASN A 355 -0.66 -4.78 39.99
CA ASN A 355 0.25 -5.11 38.89
C ASN A 355 -0.39 -4.85 37.52
N ALA A 356 -1.68 -5.19 37.35
CA ALA A 356 -2.41 -4.89 36.13
C ALA A 356 -2.52 -3.37 35.88
N GLY A 357 -2.79 -2.60 36.92
CA GLY A 357 -2.80 -1.14 36.85
C GLY A 357 -1.45 -0.57 36.43
N TRP A 358 -0.36 -1.07 37.00
CA TRP A 358 0.98 -0.66 36.60
C TRP A 358 1.29 -1.03 35.14
N PHE A 359 0.94 -2.27 34.71
CA PHE A 359 1.09 -2.70 33.31
C PHE A 359 0.29 -1.78 32.37
N TYR A 360 -0.97 -1.52 32.69
CA TYR A 360 -1.85 -0.64 31.94
C TYR A 360 -1.30 0.79 31.76
N GLU A 361 -0.64 1.32 32.78
CA GLU A 361 -0.10 2.69 32.76
C GLU A 361 1.28 2.80 32.08
N ASN A 362 2.04 1.70 32.02
CA ASN A 362 3.41 1.73 31.53
C ASN A 362 3.62 0.96 30.21
N PHE A 363 2.72 0.04 29.87
CA PHE A 363 2.71 -0.68 28.60
C PHE A 363 1.48 -0.27 27.81
N GLY A 364 1.60 -0.14 26.52
CA GLY A 364 0.53 0.32 25.64
C GLY A 364 0.45 -0.45 24.33
N ARG A 365 -0.37 0.04 23.44
CA ARG A 365 -0.55 -0.53 22.12
C ARG A 365 0.79 -0.68 21.39
N GLY A 366 1.01 -1.85 20.79
CA GLY A 366 2.25 -2.15 20.08
C GLY A 366 3.40 -2.68 20.97
N ASP A 367 3.28 -2.60 22.32
CA ASP A 367 4.26 -3.21 23.20
C ASP A 367 4.16 -4.74 23.19
N VAL A 368 5.27 -5.41 23.44
CA VAL A 368 5.43 -6.85 23.25
C VAL A 368 5.26 -7.62 24.56
N VAL A 369 4.61 -8.79 24.48
CA VAL A 369 4.61 -9.80 25.54
C VAL A 369 5.00 -11.16 24.95
N GLN A 370 6.12 -11.73 25.41
CA GLN A 370 6.62 -13.04 25.00
C GLN A 370 6.27 -14.09 26.05
N VAL A 371 5.65 -15.17 25.61
CA VAL A 371 5.26 -16.31 26.43
C VAL A 371 6.02 -17.55 25.96
N SER A 372 6.70 -18.23 26.88
CA SER A 372 7.43 -19.46 26.61
C SER A 372 7.00 -20.60 27.55
N ASN A 373 7.32 -21.84 27.16
CA ASN A 373 7.05 -23.06 27.93
C ASN A 373 5.58 -23.24 28.35
N ALA A 374 4.65 -22.63 27.60
CA ALA A 374 3.21 -22.71 27.82
C ALA A 374 2.54 -23.71 26.85
N GLY A 375 1.22 -23.66 26.69
CA GLY A 375 0.52 -24.55 25.74
C GLY A 375 0.80 -24.17 24.30
N GLY A 376 0.62 -25.00 23.33
CA GLY A 376 0.65 -24.79 21.89
C GLY A 376 1.40 -23.54 21.35
N GLN A 377 1.31 -23.27 20.07
CA GLN A 377 1.85 -22.02 19.50
C GLN A 377 0.72 -21.01 19.25
N LEU A 378 1.00 -19.74 19.44
CA LEU A 378 0.10 -18.66 19.04
C LEU A 378 -0.05 -18.64 17.52
N ASP A 379 -1.30 -18.63 17.05
CA ASP A 379 -1.60 -18.48 15.63
C ASP A 379 -1.17 -17.09 15.14
N ALA A 380 -0.52 -17.04 13.98
CA ALA A 380 -0.05 -15.79 13.38
C ALA A 380 -1.17 -14.81 13.04
N THR A 381 -2.39 -15.28 12.85
CA THR A 381 -3.56 -14.46 12.56
C THR A 381 -4.36 -14.06 13.82
N ASP A 382 -3.93 -14.51 15.00
CA ASP A 382 -4.58 -14.18 16.27
C ASP A 382 -4.07 -12.85 16.85
N GLY A 383 -4.71 -11.78 16.46
CA GLY A 383 -4.28 -10.43 16.78
C GLY A 383 -3.12 -9.99 15.88
N PHE A 384 -2.07 -9.41 16.47
CA PHE A 384 -0.80 -9.11 15.79
C PHE A 384 0.22 -10.25 16.04
N GLY A 385 -0.18 -11.45 15.62
CA GLY A 385 0.66 -12.65 15.74
C GLY A 385 1.80 -12.74 14.72
N ASP A 386 2.01 -11.74 13.92
CA ASP A 386 2.98 -11.60 12.83
C ASP A 386 4.39 -12.09 13.21
N TRP A 387 4.80 -11.84 14.46
CA TRP A 387 6.13 -12.19 15.00
C TRP A 387 6.33 -13.68 15.26
N ASN A 388 5.28 -14.49 15.12
CA ASN A 388 5.32 -15.96 15.26
C ASN A 388 5.57 -16.68 13.92
N VAL A 389 5.63 -15.92 12.82
CA VAL A 389 6.05 -16.38 11.50
C VAL A 389 7.54 -16.10 11.34
N SER A 390 8.31 -17.07 10.85
CA SER A 390 9.73 -16.87 10.55
C SER A 390 9.92 -15.74 9.52
N TRP A 391 11.08 -15.09 9.52
CA TRP A 391 11.34 -14.02 8.56
C TRP A 391 11.31 -14.51 7.10
N GLU A 392 11.80 -15.73 6.87
CA GLU A 392 11.79 -16.35 5.55
C GLU A 392 10.35 -16.57 5.04
N GLU A 393 9.47 -17.14 5.88
CA GLU A 393 8.05 -17.32 5.57
C GLU A 393 7.32 -15.98 5.41
N TRP A 394 7.68 -14.99 6.23
CA TRP A 394 7.11 -13.65 6.16
C TRP A 394 7.38 -13.00 4.80
N VAL A 395 8.62 -12.99 4.36
CA VAL A 395 9.01 -12.43 3.06
C VAL A 395 8.39 -13.21 1.89
N ALA A 396 8.23 -14.53 2.03
CA ALA A 396 7.54 -15.34 1.03
C ALA A 396 6.05 -15.00 0.87
N GLY A 397 5.44 -14.34 1.84
CA GLY A 397 4.06 -13.84 1.78
C GLY A 397 3.90 -12.55 0.97
N SER A 398 4.98 -11.91 0.51
CA SER A 398 4.94 -10.76 -0.40
C SER A 398 4.50 -11.19 -1.80
N ALA A 399 3.72 -10.35 -2.47
CA ALA A 399 3.36 -10.54 -3.88
C ALA A 399 4.44 -10.09 -4.86
N LEU A 400 5.49 -9.43 -4.35
CA LEU A 400 6.65 -8.98 -5.13
C LEU A 400 7.85 -9.88 -4.85
N PRO A 401 8.75 -10.07 -5.83
CA PRO A 401 10.00 -10.77 -5.57
C PRO A 401 10.82 -9.99 -4.53
N PRO A 402 11.57 -10.68 -3.67
CA PRO A 402 12.47 -9.99 -2.74
C PRO A 402 13.42 -9.08 -3.51
N PRO A 403 13.80 -7.90 -2.95
CA PRO A 403 14.75 -7.02 -3.61
C PRO A 403 16.03 -7.80 -3.93
N ALA A 404 16.56 -7.58 -5.13
CA ALA A 404 17.83 -8.17 -5.53
C ALA A 404 18.92 -7.76 -4.52
N ALA A 405 19.66 -8.74 -4.04
CA ALA A 405 20.70 -8.55 -3.03
C ALA A 405 21.89 -7.72 -3.56
#